data_43ebd4257f0a7911960805815fd95e37
#
_entry.id   43ebd4257f0a7911960805815fd95e37
#
_cell.length_a   1.000
_cell.length_b   1.000
_cell.length_c   1.000
_cell.angle_alpha   90.00
_cell.angle_beta   90.00
_cell.angle_gamma   90.00
#
_symmetry.space_group_name_H-M   'P 1'
#
loop_
_entity.id
_entity.type
_entity.pdbx_description
1 polymer ?
#
loop_
_entity_poly.entity_id
_entity_poly.type
_entity_poly.pdbx_seq_one_letter_code
_entity_poly.pdbx_strand_id
1 'polypeptide(L)'
;PFVFFSVCTLLVFHFHFSHSRYFGLFYVALIIVIISYRLISRHFLELYRKKGGNVRKVVLVGSHENMQELYHAMTDDPTSGYRVLGYFEDFPSDRYPQDVPYLGQPNEVTDFLEKHAGEIDQLYCSLPSVRSVEIVPIINYCENHLVRFFSVPNVRNYLKRRMHFELLGNVPVLSIRCEP
;
A
#
# COMPACT_ATOMS: atom_id res chain seq x y z
N PRO A 1 -0.18 27.08 -4.78
CA PRO A 1 0.69 28.05 -4.09
C PRO A 1 2.01 28.25 -4.83
N PHE A 2 2.60 27.21 -5.43
CA PHE A 2 3.90 27.30 -6.10
C PHE A 2 3.89 28.22 -7.33
N VAL A 3 2.83 28.13 -8.15
CA VAL A 3 2.66 28.96 -9.35
C VAL A 3 2.48 30.44 -8.94
N PHE A 4 1.75 30.70 -7.87
CA PHE A 4 1.54 32.07 -7.36
C PHE A 4 2.86 32.67 -6.85
N PHE A 5 3.67 31.88 -6.12
CA PHE A 5 4.97 32.33 -5.64
C PHE A 5 5.96 32.57 -6.81
N SER A 6 5.93 31.74 -7.84
CA SER A 6 6.72 31.90 -9.05
C SER A 6 6.32 33.15 -9.84
N VAL A 7 5.02 33.43 -9.94
CA VAL A 7 4.51 34.64 -10.62
C VAL A 7 4.85 35.92 -9.83
N CYS A 8 4.75 35.89 -8.49
CA CYS A 8 5.14 37.03 -7.65
C CYS A 8 6.63 37.30 -7.72
N THR A 9 7.49 36.26 -7.71
CA THR A 9 8.94 36.44 -7.90
C THR A 9 9.27 36.98 -9.29
N LEU A 10 8.57 36.51 -10.33
CA LEU A 10 8.70 37.04 -11.69
C LEU A 10 8.34 38.53 -11.78
N LEU A 11 7.25 38.96 -11.14
CA LEU A 11 6.83 40.36 -11.14
C LEU A 11 7.83 41.27 -10.39
N VAL A 12 8.32 40.83 -9.24
CA VAL A 12 9.29 41.57 -8.44
C VAL A 12 10.64 41.72 -9.17
N PHE A 13 11.09 40.64 -9.84
CA PHE A 13 12.33 40.67 -10.60
C PHE A 13 12.20 41.37 -11.96
N HIS A 14 11.03 41.34 -12.60
CA HIS A 14 10.80 42.06 -13.86
C HIS A 14 10.90 43.58 -13.66
N PHE A 15 10.55 44.09 -12.48
CA PHE A 15 10.69 45.52 -12.15
C PHE A 15 12.14 45.93 -11.85
N HIS A 16 13.05 45.02 -11.49
CA HIS A 16 14.39 45.38 -11.03
C HIS A 16 15.55 45.03 -11.97
N PHE A 17 15.34 44.13 -12.96
CA PHE A 17 16.44 43.68 -13.81
C PHE A 17 16.09 43.72 -15.31
N SER A 18 16.60 44.72 -15.98
CA SER A 18 16.54 44.92 -17.44
C SER A 18 17.46 43.97 -18.26
N HIS A 19 17.97 42.87 -17.68
CA HIS A 19 18.90 41.98 -18.38
C HIS A 19 18.38 40.56 -18.48
N SER A 20 17.81 40.21 -19.62
CA SER A 20 17.25 38.91 -20.00
C SER A 20 18.13 37.68 -19.71
N ARG A 21 19.45 37.82 -19.66
CA ARG A 21 20.39 36.70 -19.41
C ARG A 21 20.35 36.18 -17.98
N TYR A 22 20.13 37.04 -16.98
CA TYR A 22 20.07 36.62 -15.57
C TYR A 22 18.80 35.86 -15.25
N PHE A 23 17.69 36.12 -15.95
CA PHE A 23 16.46 35.36 -15.82
C PHE A 23 16.63 33.92 -16.30
N GLY A 24 17.29 33.72 -17.46
CA GLY A 24 17.58 32.37 -17.97
C GLY A 24 18.43 31.57 -16.99
N LEU A 25 19.50 32.17 -16.45
CA LEU A 25 20.35 31.53 -15.44
C LEU A 25 19.60 31.20 -14.14
N PHE A 26 18.73 32.08 -13.67
CA PHE A 26 17.91 31.84 -12.50
C PHE A 26 16.97 30.65 -12.68
N TYR A 27 16.25 30.56 -13.82
CA TYR A 27 15.37 29.44 -14.10
C TYR A 27 16.12 28.12 -14.23
N VAL A 28 17.26 28.12 -14.89
CA VAL A 28 18.12 26.94 -14.99
C VAL A 28 18.59 26.49 -13.60
N ALA A 29 19.05 27.41 -12.78
CA ALA A 29 19.44 27.11 -11.40
C ALA A 29 18.27 26.57 -10.58
N LEU A 30 17.08 27.16 -10.69
CA LEU A 30 15.87 26.72 -9.99
C LEU A 30 15.44 25.30 -10.43
N ILE A 31 15.50 25.01 -11.72
CA ILE A 31 15.22 23.67 -12.25
C ILE A 31 16.22 22.64 -11.69
N ILE A 32 17.52 22.96 -11.67
CA ILE A 32 18.55 22.09 -11.10
C ILE A 32 18.29 21.82 -9.61
N VAL A 33 17.93 22.84 -8.84
CA VAL A 33 17.62 22.71 -7.41
C VAL A 33 16.39 21.81 -7.21
N ILE A 34 15.32 21.99 -7.98
CA ILE A 34 14.11 21.17 -7.88
C ILE A 34 14.41 19.71 -8.24
N ILE A 35 15.14 19.45 -9.31
CA ILE A 35 15.52 18.10 -9.73
C ILE A 35 16.40 17.45 -8.65
N SER A 36 17.41 18.15 -8.17
CA SER A 36 18.31 17.67 -7.10
C SER A 36 17.54 17.35 -5.83
N TYR A 37 16.66 18.24 -5.37
CA TYR A 37 15.81 18.00 -4.22
C TYR A 37 14.93 16.75 -4.40
N ARG A 38 14.32 16.58 -5.58
CA ARG A 38 13.48 15.42 -5.88
C ARG A 38 14.26 14.11 -5.87
N LEU A 39 15.46 14.09 -6.43
CA LEU A 39 16.34 12.92 -6.44
C LEU A 39 16.84 12.58 -5.03
N ILE A 40 17.29 13.58 -4.29
CA ILE A 40 17.78 13.41 -2.91
C ILE A 40 16.64 12.91 -2.00
N SER A 41 15.46 13.51 -2.08
CA SER A 41 14.31 13.11 -1.26
C SER A 41 13.88 11.67 -1.56
N ARG A 42 13.87 11.28 -2.83
CA ARG A 42 13.58 9.90 -3.23
C ARG A 42 14.62 8.92 -2.67
N HIS A 43 15.89 9.21 -2.86
CA HIS A 43 16.97 8.37 -2.34
C HIS A 43 16.95 8.27 -0.80
N PHE A 44 16.68 9.39 -0.13
CA PHE A 44 16.55 9.41 1.33
C PHE A 44 15.38 8.56 1.82
N LEU A 45 14.22 8.62 1.14
CA LEU A 45 13.06 7.76 1.45
C LEU A 45 13.36 6.28 1.25
N GLU A 46 14.07 5.92 0.19
CA GLU A 46 14.50 4.53 -0.04
C GLU A 46 15.44 4.03 1.08
N LEU A 47 16.41 4.85 1.47
CA LEU A 47 17.31 4.52 2.58
C LEU A 47 16.58 4.42 3.93
N TYR A 48 15.61 5.32 4.17
CA TYR A 48 14.80 5.31 5.37
C TYR A 48 13.93 4.04 5.47
N ARG A 49 13.34 3.61 4.36
CA ARG A 49 12.57 2.35 4.28
C ARG A 49 13.45 1.13 4.49
N LYS A 50 14.63 1.08 3.86
CA LYS A 50 15.62 -0.01 4.07
C LYS A 50 16.07 -0.15 5.53
N LYS A 51 16.08 0.94 6.29
CA LYS A 51 16.39 0.93 7.73
C LYS A 51 15.18 0.59 8.61
N GLY A 52 14.06 0.14 8.01
CA GLY A 52 12.84 -0.21 8.74
C GLY A 52 11.96 0.99 9.14
N GLY A 53 12.24 2.17 8.62
CA GLY A 53 11.38 3.35 8.80
C GLY A 53 10.14 3.28 7.91
N ASN A 54 8.98 3.63 8.47
CA ASN A 54 7.68 3.67 7.77
C ASN A 54 7.30 2.31 7.11
N VAL A 55 7.58 1.21 7.80
CA VAL A 55 7.22 -0.14 7.38
C VAL A 55 5.82 -0.46 7.91
N ARG A 56 4.93 -0.88 7.03
CA ARG A 56 3.57 -1.34 7.39
C ARG A 56 3.64 -2.78 7.85
N LYS A 57 3.21 -3.03 9.07
CA LYS A 57 3.10 -4.36 9.63
C LYS A 57 1.82 -5.02 9.14
N VAL A 58 1.96 -6.18 8.53
CA VAL A 58 0.88 -6.90 7.83
C VAL A 58 0.69 -8.27 8.43
N VAL A 59 -0.56 -8.67 8.59
CA VAL A 59 -0.99 -10.02 8.94
C VAL A 59 -1.79 -10.62 7.79
N LEU A 60 -1.52 -11.89 7.49
CA LEU A 60 -2.18 -12.63 6.43
C LEU A 60 -3.15 -13.66 7.03
N VAL A 61 -4.33 -13.81 6.45
CA VAL A 61 -5.33 -14.81 6.85
C VAL A 61 -5.73 -15.63 5.64
N GLY A 62 -5.38 -16.92 5.66
CA GLY A 62 -5.53 -17.84 4.54
C GLY A 62 -4.26 -17.99 3.70
N SER A 63 -4.19 -19.06 2.92
CA SER A 63 -3.02 -19.45 2.12
C SER A 63 -3.34 -19.74 0.66
N HIS A 64 -4.39 -19.15 0.13
CA HIS A 64 -4.71 -19.31 -1.30
C HIS A 64 -3.60 -18.77 -2.20
N GLU A 65 -3.55 -19.25 -3.43
CA GLU A 65 -2.52 -18.90 -4.42
C GLU A 65 -2.35 -17.39 -4.62
N ASN A 66 -3.47 -16.64 -4.66
CA ASN A 66 -3.43 -15.17 -4.75
C ASN A 66 -2.78 -14.50 -3.53
N MET A 67 -2.88 -15.15 -2.37
CA MET A 67 -2.22 -14.65 -1.15
C MET A 67 -0.70 -14.86 -1.21
N GLN A 68 -0.25 -15.94 -1.84
CA GLN A 68 1.17 -16.16 -2.08
C GLN A 68 1.76 -15.12 -3.04
N GLU A 69 1.06 -14.85 -4.16
CA GLU A 69 1.46 -13.81 -5.10
C GLU A 69 1.53 -12.45 -4.42
N LEU A 70 0.57 -12.15 -3.55
CA LEU A 70 0.55 -10.93 -2.75
C LEU A 70 1.73 -10.89 -1.78
N TYR A 71 2.02 -12.00 -1.10
CA TYR A 71 3.18 -12.13 -0.22
C TYR A 71 4.48 -11.84 -0.97
N HIS A 72 4.70 -12.46 -2.12
CA HIS A 72 5.87 -12.20 -2.96
C HIS A 72 5.94 -10.74 -3.41
N ALA A 73 4.83 -10.16 -3.87
CA ALA A 73 4.79 -8.75 -4.25
C ALA A 73 5.13 -7.78 -3.08
N MET A 74 4.89 -8.19 -1.83
CA MET A 74 5.23 -7.41 -0.64
C MET A 74 6.68 -7.59 -0.20
N THR A 75 7.25 -8.77 -0.39
CA THR A 75 8.54 -9.17 0.21
C THR A 75 9.71 -9.17 -0.77
N ASP A 76 9.47 -9.36 -2.07
CA ASP A 76 10.53 -9.44 -3.10
C ASP A 76 11.27 -8.09 -3.25
N ASP A 77 10.61 -6.97 -2.98
CA ASP A 77 11.23 -5.65 -2.97
C ASP A 77 11.40 -5.13 -1.53
N PRO A 78 12.63 -5.06 -1.01
CA PRO A 78 12.90 -4.49 0.32
C PRO A 78 12.45 -3.04 0.48
N THR A 79 12.19 -2.34 -0.63
CA THR A 79 11.72 -0.94 -0.62
C THR A 79 10.21 -0.81 -0.61
N SER A 80 9.47 -1.92 -0.73
CA SER A 80 8.01 -1.98 -0.73
C SER A 80 7.40 -1.37 0.54
N GLY A 81 8.14 -1.44 1.65
CA GLY A 81 7.71 -0.90 2.94
C GLY A 81 6.66 -1.77 3.64
N TYR A 82 6.63 -3.07 3.36
CA TYR A 82 5.79 -4.05 4.05
C TYR A 82 6.64 -4.99 4.90
N ARG A 83 6.09 -5.39 6.04
CA ARG A 83 6.64 -6.43 6.91
C ARG A 83 5.54 -7.38 7.32
N VAL A 84 5.59 -8.60 6.79
CA VAL A 84 4.66 -9.65 7.17
C VAL A 84 5.06 -10.17 8.54
N LEU A 85 4.14 -10.09 9.51
CA LEU A 85 4.33 -10.57 10.89
C LEU A 85 4.10 -12.08 10.98
N GLY A 86 3.20 -12.61 10.17
CA GLY A 86 2.86 -14.01 10.12
C GLY A 86 1.53 -14.27 9.43
N TYR A 87 1.10 -15.52 9.45
CA TYR A 87 -0.15 -15.92 8.81
C TYR A 87 -1.01 -16.81 9.70
N PHE A 88 -2.33 -16.74 9.47
CA PHE A 88 -3.34 -17.60 10.07
C PHE A 88 -3.91 -18.54 9.02
N GLU A 89 -4.05 -19.81 9.35
CA GLU A 89 -4.63 -20.84 8.50
C GLU A 89 -5.19 -21.96 9.38
N ASP A 90 -6.05 -22.81 8.84
CA ASP A 90 -6.58 -23.96 9.59
C ASP A 90 -5.47 -24.93 10.00
N PHE A 91 -4.44 -25.08 9.14
CA PHE A 91 -3.24 -25.87 9.39
C PHE A 91 -2.00 -25.14 8.89
N PRO A 92 -0.82 -25.38 9.48
CA PRO A 92 0.45 -24.87 8.97
C PRO A 92 0.61 -25.25 7.48
N SER A 93 0.90 -24.26 6.66
CA SER A 93 1.01 -24.44 5.21
C SER A 93 2.45 -24.28 4.74
N ASP A 94 2.92 -25.22 3.92
CA ASP A 94 4.23 -25.14 3.26
C ASP A 94 4.29 -24.09 2.14
N ARG A 95 3.20 -23.39 1.94
CA ARG A 95 3.06 -22.34 0.90
C ARG A 95 3.77 -21.06 1.25
N TYR A 96 4.02 -20.79 2.52
CA TYR A 96 4.81 -19.66 2.98
C TYR A 96 6.24 -20.10 3.30
N PRO A 97 7.25 -19.25 3.09
CA PRO A 97 8.61 -19.53 3.53
C PRO A 97 8.68 -19.79 5.03
N GLN A 98 9.66 -20.56 5.46
CA GLN A 98 9.86 -20.90 6.89
C GLN A 98 10.11 -19.68 7.78
N ASP A 99 10.50 -18.56 7.19
CA ASP A 99 10.71 -17.28 7.89
C ASP A 99 9.40 -16.60 8.31
N VAL A 100 8.25 -17.02 7.77
CA VAL A 100 6.94 -16.46 8.12
C VAL A 100 6.29 -17.35 9.17
N PRO A 101 6.15 -16.88 10.42
CA PRO A 101 5.59 -17.69 11.49
C PRO A 101 4.11 -17.99 11.26
N TYR A 102 3.73 -19.22 11.53
CA TYR A 102 2.33 -19.60 11.70
C TYR A 102 1.83 -19.07 13.06
N LEU A 103 0.79 -18.25 13.04
CA LEU A 103 0.28 -17.56 14.22
C LEU A 103 -0.91 -18.28 14.89
N GLY A 104 -1.59 -19.15 14.16
CA GLY A 104 -2.75 -19.89 14.67
C GLY A 104 -3.88 -20.04 13.65
N GLN A 105 -5.04 -20.40 14.14
CA GLN A 105 -6.24 -20.57 13.32
C GLN A 105 -6.96 -19.23 13.06
N PRO A 106 -7.81 -19.15 12.01
CA PRO A 106 -8.54 -17.92 11.67
C PRO A 106 -9.47 -17.40 12.77
N ASN A 107 -9.99 -18.27 13.63
CA ASN A 107 -10.79 -17.90 14.79
C ASN A 107 -9.99 -17.19 15.91
N GLU A 108 -8.67 -17.35 15.93
CA GLU A 108 -7.77 -16.76 16.92
C GLU A 108 -7.26 -15.37 16.49
N VAL A 109 -7.58 -14.94 15.26
CA VAL A 109 -7.12 -13.67 14.71
C VAL A 109 -7.51 -12.48 15.58
N THR A 110 -8.75 -12.44 16.07
CA THR A 110 -9.24 -11.33 16.88
C THR A 110 -8.46 -11.22 18.18
N ASP A 111 -8.24 -12.34 18.87
CA ASP A 111 -7.46 -12.38 20.11
C ASP A 111 -6.00 -11.95 19.90
N PHE A 112 -5.43 -12.31 18.76
CA PHE A 112 -4.09 -11.89 18.38
C PHE A 112 -4.03 -10.38 18.11
N LEU A 113 -5.02 -9.84 17.40
CA LEU A 113 -5.13 -8.41 17.13
C LEU A 113 -5.28 -7.59 18.41
N GLU A 114 -6.04 -8.10 19.39
CA GLU A 114 -6.20 -7.46 20.70
C GLU A 114 -4.88 -7.41 21.48
N LYS A 115 -4.12 -8.50 21.47
CA LYS A 115 -2.81 -8.58 22.14
C LYS A 115 -1.75 -7.66 21.51
N HIS A 116 -1.88 -7.39 20.22
CA HIS A 116 -0.93 -6.57 19.45
C HIS A 116 -1.59 -5.26 18.97
N ALA A 117 -2.51 -4.74 19.78
CA ALA A 117 -3.23 -3.50 19.44
C ALA A 117 -2.27 -2.34 19.15
N GLY A 118 -2.47 -1.66 18.01
CA GLY A 118 -1.63 -0.55 17.57
C GLY A 118 -0.29 -0.96 16.91
N GLU A 119 0.02 -2.24 16.84
CA GLU A 119 1.22 -2.71 16.14
C GLU A 119 0.95 -3.13 14.70
N ILE A 120 -0.28 -3.45 14.36
CA ILE A 120 -0.69 -3.98 13.07
C ILE A 120 -1.37 -2.88 12.26
N ASP A 121 -0.86 -2.62 11.06
CA ASP A 121 -1.38 -1.58 10.17
C ASP A 121 -2.42 -2.13 9.19
N GLN A 122 -2.21 -3.35 8.71
CA GLN A 122 -3.03 -3.94 7.65
C GLN A 122 -3.24 -5.43 7.87
N LEU A 123 -4.43 -5.91 7.51
CA LEU A 123 -4.78 -7.32 7.51
C LEU A 123 -5.34 -7.70 6.14
N TYR A 124 -4.81 -8.77 5.57
CA TYR A 124 -5.24 -9.33 4.30
C TYR A 124 -5.91 -10.68 4.54
N CYS A 125 -7.14 -10.84 4.08
CA CYS A 125 -7.95 -12.04 4.28
C CYS A 125 -8.34 -12.67 2.95
N SER A 126 -7.99 -13.94 2.74
CA SER A 126 -8.38 -14.75 1.57
C SER A 126 -9.41 -15.82 1.90
N LEU A 127 -9.99 -15.78 3.10
CA LEU A 127 -11.05 -16.75 3.45
C LEU A 127 -12.26 -16.56 2.54
N PRO A 128 -12.91 -17.68 2.14
CA PRO A 128 -14.11 -17.60 1.33
C PRO A 128 -15.27 -16.99 2.14
N SER A 129 -16.16 -16.26 1.47
CA SER A 129 -17.31 -15.58 2.09
C SER A 129 -18.26 -16.49 2.87
N VAL A 130 -18.23 -17.82 2.59
CA VAL A 130 -18.97 -18.81 3.36
C VAL A 130 -18.52 -18.85 4.84
N ARG A 131 -17.28 -18.49 5.14
CA ARG A 131 -16.72 -18.40 6.50
C ARG A 131 -16.99 -17.02 7.15
N SER A 132 -18.14 -16.45 6.91
CA SER A 132 -18.54 -15.14 7.43
C SER A 132 -18.50 -15.04 8.94
N VAL A 133 -18.74 -16.14 9.65
CA VAL A 133 -18.69 -16.22 11.12
C VAL A 133 -17.30 -15.84 11.65
N GLU A 134 -16.24 -16.16 10.94
CA GLU A 134 -14.87 -15.81 11.30
C GLU A 134 -14.46 -14.43 10.77
N ILE A 135 -14.93 -14.09 9.56
CA ILE A 135 -14.53 -12.85 8.87
C ILE A 135 -15.17 -11.61 9.52
N VAL A 136 -16.45 -11.68 9.90
CA VAL A 136 -17.19 -10.53 10.44
C VAL A 136 -16.58 -9.97 11.74
N PRO A 137 -16.20 -10.78 12.74
CA PRO A 137 -15.52 -10.28 13.94
C PRO A 137 -14.18 -9.59 13.60
N ILE A 138 -13.41 -10.14 12.64
CA ILE A 138 -12.14 -9.56 12.20
C ILE A 138 -12.37 -8.18 11.57
N ILE A 139 -13.36 -8.05 10.69
CA ILE A 139 -13.71 -6.77 10.06
C ILE A 139 -14.10 -5.74 11.11
N ASN A 140 -15.02 -6.11 12.03
CA ASN A 140 -15.49 -5.22 13.09
C ASN A 140 -14.34 -4.74 13.99
N TYR A 141 -13.40 -5.64 14.31
CA TYR A 141 -12.22 -5.26 15.07
C TYR A 141 -11.34 -4.26 14.28
N CYS A 142 -11.06 -4.55 13.01
CA CYS A 142 -10.24 -3.70 12.16
C CYS A 142 -10.83 -2.29 12.01
N GLU A 143 -12.14 -2.18 11.80
CA GLU A 143 -12.84 -0.89 11.69
C GLU A 143 -12.74 -0.04 12.96
N ASN A 144 -12.84 -0.69 14.14
CA ASN A 144 -12.80 -0.01 15.43
C ASN A 144 -11.38 0.39 15.87
N HIS A 145 -10.33 -0.26 15.33
CA HIS A 145 -8.93 -0.09 15.79
C HIS A 145 -7.98 0.47 14.72
N LEU A 146 -8.50 1.11 13.68
CA LEU A 146 -7.71 1.74 12.61
C LEU A 146 -6.79 0.75 11.83
N VAL A 147 -7.07 -0.54 11.89
CA VAL A 147 -6.41 -1.56 11.08
C VAL A 147 -7.12 -1.63 9.72
N ARG A 148 -6.36 -1.53 8.63
CA ARG A 148 -6.96 -1.61 7.29
C ARG A 148 -7.20 -3.06 6.92
N PHE A 149 -8.46 -3.43 6.72
CA PHE A 149 -8.86 -4.73 6.23
C PHE A 149 -8.89 -4.78 4.71
N PHE A 150 -8.27 -5.81 4.12
CA PHE A 150 -8.31 -6.08 2.68
C PHE A 150 -8.77 -7.51 2.44
N SER A 151 -9.82 -7.66 1.66
CA SER A 151 -10.25 -8.97 1.18
C SER A 151 -9.50 -9.32 -0.11
N VAL A 152 -8.87 -10.48 -0.14
CA VAL A 152 -8.15 -11.02 -1.30
C VAL A 152 -8.99 -12.14 -1.93
N PRO A 153 -9.83 -11.83 -2.92
CA PRO A 153 -10.72 -12.82 -3.51
C PRO A 153 -9.94 -13.84 -4.34
N ASN A 154 -10.41 -15.09 -4.32
CA ASN A 154 -9.86 -16.12 -5.20
C ASN A 154 -10.53 -16.05 -6.59
N VAL A 155 -10.05 -15.12 -7.41
CA VAL A 155 -10.62 -14.84 -8.75
C VAL A 155 -9.76 -15.40 -9.90
N ARG A 156 -8.82 -16.30 -9.60
CA ARG A 156 -7.84 -16.81 -10.59
C ARG A 156 -8.44 -17.44 -11.84
N ASN A 157 -9.61 -18.05 -11.71
CA ASN A 157 -10.29 -18.70 -12.85
C ASN A 157 -10.80 -17.70 -13.91
N TYR A 158 -10.82 -16.42 -13.60
CA TYR A 158 -11.35 -15.35 -14.47
C TYR A 158 -10.28 -14.36 -14.94
N LEU A 159 -9.03 -14.41 -14.41
CA LEU A 159 -8.07 -13.31 -14.45
C LEU A 159 -6.88 -13.49 -15.39
N LYS A 160 -7.09 -13.89 -16.63
CA LYS A 160 -6.17 -13.50 -17.71
C LYS A 160 -6.46 -12.08 -18.27
N ARG A 161 -7.44 -11.35 -17.73
CA ARG A 161 -7.87 -10.02 -18.22
C ARG A 161 -8.00 -9.03 -17.05
N ARG A 162 -7.70 -7.77 -17.29
CA ARG A 162 -7.93 -6.69 -16.32
C ARG A 162 -9.39 -6.61 -15.97
N MET A 163 -9.72 -6.67 -14.69
CA MET A 163 -11.09 -6.48 -14.18
C MET A 163 -11.22 -5.09 -13.56
N HIS A 164 -12.39 -4.51 -13.75
CA HIS A 164 -12.78 -3.26 -13.12
C HIS A 164 -13.91 -3.53 -12.14
N PHE A 165 -13.80 -2.92 -10.96
CA PHE A 165 -14.87 -2.94 -9.98
C PHE A 165 -15.87 -1.84 -10.33
N GLU A 166 -17.12 -2.20 -10.54
CA GLU A 166 -18.23 -1.29 -10.73
C GLU A 166 -19.31 -1.54 -9.67
N LEU A 167 -20.00 -0.47 -9.26
CA LEU A 167 -21.13 -0.56 -8.37
C LEU A 167 -22.41 -0.42 -9.20
N LEU A 168 -23.18 -1.48 -9.30
CA LEU A 168 -24.52 -1.44 -9.87
C LEU A 168 -25.53 -1.20 -8.71
N GLY A 169 -25.81 0.06 -8.42
CA GLY A 169 -26.52 0.41 -7.19
C GLY A 169 -25.63 0.17 -5.95
N ASN A 170 -26.06 -0.74 -5.08
CA ASN A 170 -25.30 -1.16 -3.90
C ASN A 170 -24.60 -2.53 -4.07
N VAL A 171 -24.64 -3.10 -5.27
CA VAL A 171 -24.06 -4.41 -5.54
C VAL A 171 -22.72 -4.25 -6.26
N PRO A 172 -21.59 -4.73 -5.70
CA PRO A 172 -20.32 -4.71 -6.39
C PRO A 172 -20.33 -5.74 -7.53
N VAL A 173 -20.04 -5.31 -8.73
CA VAL A 173 -19.96 -6.13 -9.95
C VAL A 173 -18.55 -6.06 -10.52
N LEU A 174 -18.01 -7.22 -10.92
CA LEU A 174 -16.73 -7.32 -11.60
C LEU A 174 -16.96 -7.30 -13.12
N SER A 175 -16.55 -6.24 -13.77
CA SER A 175 -16.58 -6.11 -15.24
C SER A 175 -15.24 -6.54 -15.84
N ILE A 176 -15.30 -7.39 -16.88
CA ILE A 176 -14.11 -7.86 -17.63
C ILE A 176 -13.78 -6.91 -18.79
N ARG A 177 -14.67 -5.99 -19.11
CA ARG A 177 -14.56 -5.07 -20.23
C ARG A 177 -14.92 -3.65 -19.78
N CYS A 178 -14.00 -2.69 -19.92
CA CYS A 178 -14.41 -1.30 -19.97
C CYS A 178 -15.13 -1.09 -21.30
N GLU A 179 -16.39 -0.68 -21.26
CA GLU A 179 -17.01 -0.06 -22.42
C GLU A 179 -16.34 1.30 -22.68
N PRO A 180 -16.12 1.64 -23.97
CA PRO A 180 -15.49 2.89 -24.36
C PRO A 180 -16.31 4.11 -23.99
#